data_ccb560f4f498f74fc6bfee4f13c038e8
#
_entry.id   ccb560f4f498f74fc6bfee4f13c038e8
#
_cell.length_a   1.000
_cell.length_b   1.000
_cell.length_c   1.000
_cell.angle_alpha   90.00
_cell.angle_beta   90.00
_cell.angle_gamma   90.00
#
_symmetry.space_group_name_H-M   'P 1'
#
loop_
_entity.id
_entity.type
_entity.pdbx_description
1 polymer ?
#
loop_
_entity_poly.entity_id
_entity_poly.type
_entity_poly.pdbx_seq_one_letter_code
_entity_poly.pdbx_strand_id
1 'polypeptide(L)'
;SPVLNGLLEEYLLTERPLGDVLLFYINRPSVIVGRNQRIEAEVDTDYCLRHGIEIVRRLSGGGTVYHDYGNINYAFIVDKDERPVLDRDFATPIIDALRPLGVEAVSGERKELLVGGYKISGTASHVARTRILFHGTLDRALRGDVSKRGRKVASVPSPVMNLATLTGEQETTEHFLGRLTGFFENYYGTALRLEPEPETEAALKRRANELSGQASESLQPPVSEAER
;
A
#
# COMPACT_ATOMS: atom_id res chain seq x y z
N SER A 1 9.88 5.41 1.21
CA SER A 1 10.04 5.00 -0.21
C SER A 1 9.15 3.81 -0.51
N PRO A 2 8.41 3.79 -1.63
CA PRO A 2 7.53 2.68 -1.97
C PRO A 2 8.30 1.36 -2.16
N VAL A 3 9.52 1.42 -2.71
CA VAL A 3 10.39 0.25 -2.85
C VAL A 3 10.82 -0.29 -1.48
N LEU A 4 11.27 0.59 -0.58
CA LEU A 4 11.68 0.19 0.78
C LEU A 4 10.52 -0.44 1.56
N ASN A 5 9.32 0.14 1.46
CA ASN A 5 8.14 -0.37 2.16
C ASN A 5 7.71 -1.74 1.62
N GLY A 6 7.78 -1.94 0.28
CA GLY A 6 7.55 -3.25 -0.33
C GLY A 6 8.57 -4.31 0.09
N LEU A 7 9.85 -3.95 0.18
CA LEU A 7 10.90 -4.83 0.69
C LEU A 7 10.73 -5.16 2.18
N LEU A 8 10.22 -4.22 2.96
CA LEU A 8 9.91 -4.47 4.38
C LEU A 8 8.75 -5.47 4.52
N GLU A 9 7.68 -5.34 3.71
CA GLU A 9 6.61 -6.34 3.67
C GLU A 9 7.15 -7.72 3.30
N GLU A 10 7.99 -7.80 2.26
CA GLU A 10 8.63 -9.05 1.81
C GLU A 10 9.51 -9.67 2.91
N TYR A 11 10.36 -8.87 3.54
CA TYR A 11 11.21 -9.30 4.65
C TYR A 11 10.40 -9.86 5.82
N LEU A 12 9.37 -9.13 6.26
CA LEU A 12 8.51 -9.57 7.36
C LEU A 12 7.73 -10.85 7.00
N LEU A 13 7.41 -11.02 5.71
CA LEU A 13 6.69 -12.17 5.22
C LEU A 13 7.58 -13.44 5.12
N THR A 14 8.84 -13.29 4.74
CA THR A 14 9.70 -14.43 4.34
C THR A 14 10.85 -14.71 5.29
N GLU A 15 11.51 -13.67 5.81
CA GLU A 15 12.79 -13.80 6.52
C GLU A 15 12.65 -13.68 8.05
N ARG A 16 11.60 -13.03 8.53
CA ARG A 16 11.43 -12.78 9.95
C ARG A 16 10.19 -13.47 10.51
N PRO A 17 10.32 -14.63 11.13
CA PRO A 17 9.23 -15.34 11.80
C PRO A 17 8.93 -14.68 13.16
N LEU A 18 8.41 -13.47 13.15
CA LEU A 18 7.75 -12.88 14.31
C LEU A 18 6.31 -13.37 14.35
N GLY A 19 5.66 -13.22 15.48
CA GLY A 19 4.22 -13.34 15.57
C GLY A 19 3.48 -12.44 14.56
N ASP A 20 2.22 -12.25 14.73
CA ASP A 20 1.43 -11.40 13.85
C ASP A 20 1.93 -9.95 13.88
N VAL A 21 2.08 -9.35 12.72
CA VAL A 21 2.56 -7.98 12.55
C VAL A 21 1.51 -7.15 11.84
N LEU A 22 1.23 -5.96 12.36
CA LEU A 22 0.50 -4.91 11.65
C LEU A 22 1.47 -3.77 11.35
N LEU A 23 1.66 -3.50 10.07
CA LEU A 23 2.52 -2.44 9.56
C LEU A 23 1.67 -1.32 8.98
N PHE A 24 2.02 -0.07 9.31
CA PHE A 24 1.48 1.12 8.65
C PHE A 24 2.60 1.91 7.99
N TYR A 25 2.33 2.46 6.81
CA TYR A 25 3.29 3.33 6.12
C TYR A 25 2.62 4.26 5.11
N ILE A 26 3.33 5.32 4.76
CA ILE A 26 2.95 6.28 3.73
C ILE A 26 4.00 6.24 2.63
N ASN A 27 3.55 6.19 1.38
CA ASN A 27 4.43 6.26 0.21
C ASN A 27 4.49 7.68 -0.35
N ARG A 28 5.63 8.05 -0.90
CA ARG A 28 5.71 9.19 -1.81
C ARG A 28 4.97 8.89 -3.12
N PRO A 29 4.70 9.90 -3.98
CA PRO A 29 3.99 9.69 -5.23
C PRO A 29 4.53 8.50 -6.02
N SER A 30 3.66 7.49 -6.24
CA SER A 30 4.04 6.23 -6.87
C SER A 30 2.85 5.50 -7.46
N VAL A 31 3.10 4.72 -8.51
CA VAL A 31 2.15 3.78 -9.09
C VAL A 31 2.55 2.37 -8.66
N ILE A 32 1.67 1.70 -7.94
CA ILE A 32 1.90 0.34 -7.44
C ILE A 32 1.17 -0.66 -8.33
N VAL A 33 1.94 -1.38 -9.12
CA VAL A 33 1.44 -2.35 -10.12
C VAL A 33 1.25 -3.71 -9.45
N GLY A 34 0.12 -4.34 -9.70
CA GLY A 34 -0.14 -5.70 -9.22
C GLY A 34 0.81 -6.73 -9.84
N ARG A 35 1.11 -7.80 -9.09
CA ARG A 35 2.09 -8.83 -9.48
C ARG A 35 1.96 -9.31 -10.93
N ASN A 36 0.74 -9.54 -11.39
CA ASN A 36 0.47 -10.17 -12.68
C ASN A 36 0.10 -9.16 -13.78
N GLN A 37 0.17 -7.86 -13.50
CA GLN A 37 -0.18 -6.83 -14.47
C GLN A 37 1.03 -6.46 -15.34
N ARG A 38 0.75 -6.07 -16.57
CA ARG A 38 1.76 -5.54 -17.49
C ARG A 38 1.85 -4.03 -17.29
N ILE A 39 3.05 -3.52 -17.02
CA ILE A 39 3.29 -2.09 -16.77
C ILE A 39 2.81 -1.26 -17.95
N GLU A 40 3.16 -1.65 -19.17
CA GLU A 40 2.85 -0.92 -20.40
C GLU A 40 1.35 -0.81 -20.68
N ALA A 41 0.56 -1.75 -20.14
CA ALA A 41 -0.90 -1.76 -20.28
C ALA A 41 -1.60 -0.92 -19.20
N GLU A 42 -0.95 -0.70 -18.06
CA GLU A 42 -1.55 -0.12 -16.86
C GLU A 42 -1.05 1.30 -16.58
N VAL A 43 0.15 1.67 -17.05
CA VAL A 43 0.86 2.87 -16.61
C VAL A 43 1.32 3.68 -17.83
N ASP A 44 1.11 4.99 -17.77
CA ASP A 44 1.79 5.93 -18.64
C ASP A 44 3.20 6.20 -18.08
N THR A 45 4.17 5.41 -18.54
CA THR A 45 5.55 5.44 -18.04
C THR A 45 6.24 6.78 -18.32
N ASP A 46 5.95 7.40 -19.47
CA ASP A 46 6.51 8.70 -19.83
C ASP A 46 5.99 9.81 -18.93
N TYR A 47 4.70 9.74 -18.58
CA TYR A 47 4.12 10.67 -17.62
C TYR A 47 4.74 10.48 -16.24
N CYS A 48 4.85 9.26 -15.76
CA CYS A 48 5.43 8.95 -14.45
C CYS A 48 6.88 9.45 -14.37
N LEU A 49 7.69 9.20 -15.40
CA LEU A 49 9.09 9.64 -15.46
C LEU A 49 9.20 11.17 -15.39
N ARG A 50 8.43 11.90 -16.19
CA ARG A 50 8.45 13.37 -16.21
C ARG A 50 8.01 14.02 -14.90
N HIS A 51 7.19 13.33 -14.11
CA HIS A 51 6.64 13.86 -12.84
C HIS A 51 7.28 13.25 -11.60
N GLY A 52 8.35 12.46 -11.75
CA GLY A 52 9.05 11.84 -10.63
C GLY A 52 8.18 10.85 -9.85
N ILE A 53 7.21 10.21 -10.53
CA ILE A 53 6.32 9.21 -9.95
C ILE A 53 6.98 7.84 -10.10
N GLU A 54 7.28 7.19 -8.99
CA GLU A 54 7.89 5.86 -9.01
C GLU A 54 6.89 4.78 -9.46
N ILE A 55 7.39 3.82 -10.24
CA ILE A 55 6.60 2.64 -10.64
C ILE A 55 7.17 1.44 -9.91
N VAL A 56 6.35 0.82 -9.06
CA VAL A 56 6.77 -0.31 -8.22
C VAL A 56 5.81 -1.48 -8.38
N ARG A 57 6.35 -2.67 -8.53
CA ARG A 57 5.55 -3.91 -8.56
C ARG A 57 5.45 -4.49 -7.15
N ARG A 58 4.22 -4.76 -6.68
CA ARG A 58 4.00 -5.41 -5.39
C ARG A 58 3.93 -6.94 -5.52
N LEU A 59 4.09 -7.63 -4.40
CA LEU A 59 4.02 -9.10 -4.30
C LEU A 59 2.61 -9.65 -4.57
N SER A 60 1.58 -8.93 -4.15
CA SER A 60 0.19 -9.35 -4.29
C SER A 60 -0.38 -9.10 -5.68
N GLY A 61 -1.45 -9.81 -6.02
CA GLY A 61 -2.23 -9.58 -7.23
C GLY A 61 -3.10 -8.32 -7.16
N GLY A 62 -4.12 -8.26 -8.00
CA GLY A 62 -5.06 -7.15 -8.07
C GLY A 62 -4.65 -6.04 -9.05
N GLY A 63 -5.43 -4.96 -9.10
CA GLY A 63 -5.25 -3.82 -10.01
C GLY A 63 -4.12 -2.89 -9.61
N THR A 64 -3.74 -2.01 -10.54
CA THR A 64 -2.79 -0.93 -10.30
C THR A 64 -3.44 0.17 -9.47
N VAL A 65 -2.71 0.70 -8.49
CA VAL A 65 -3.16 1.79 -7.62
C VAL A 65 -2.12 2.91 -7.59
N TYR A 66 -2.58 4.12 -7.31
CA TYR A 66 -1.73 5.27 -7.09
C TYR A 66 -1.63 5.56 -5.59
N HIS A 67 -0.44 5.87 -5.13
CA HIS A 67 -0.16 6.31 -3.77
C HIS A 67 0.47 7.69 -3.77
N ASP A 68 0.15 8.49 -2.77
CA ASP A 68 0.85 9.71 -2.41
C ASP A 68 0.85 9.91 -0.88
N TYR A 69 1.25 11.10 -0.43
CA TYR A 69 1.29 11.42 1.01
C TYR A 69 -0.10 11.50 1.66
N GLY A 70 -1.18 11.47 0.89
CA GLY A 70 -2.56 11.41 1.37
C GLY A 70 -3.10 9.98 1.52
N ASN A 71 -2.31 8.96 1.14
CA ASN A 71 -2.69 7.57 1.24
C ASN A 71 -1.91 6.87 2.37
N ILE A 72 -2.64 6.27 3.30
CA ILE A 72 -2.07 5.40 4.33
C ILE A 72 -2.18 3.95 3.86
N ASN A 73 -1.08 3.22 3.92
CA ASN A 73 -1.08 1.79 3.69
C ASN A 73 -1.07 1.04 5.01
N TYR A 74 -1.77 -0.08 5.07
CA TYR A 74 -1.70 -1.02 6.17
C TYR A 74 -1.42 -2.43 5.66
N ALA A 75 -0.68 -3.21 6.44
CA ALA A 75 -0.37 -4.60 6.10
C ALA A 75 -0.43 -5.49 7.33
N PHE A 76 -1.30 -6.48 7.30
CA PHE A 76 -1.30 -7.60 8.23
C PHE A 76 -0.40 -8.69 7.67
N ILE A 77 0.61 -9.09 8.45
CA ILE A 77 1.51 -10.18 8.11
C ILE A 77 1.37 -11.21 9.24
N VAL A 78 0.65 -12.28 8.96
CA VAL A 78 0.22 -13.25 9.96
C VAL A 78 0.62 -14.66 9.58
N ASP A 79 0.76 -15.54 10.55
CA ASP A 79 1.03 -16.93 10.29
C ASP A 79 -0.17 -17.61 9.60
N LYS A 80 0.15 -18.48 8.67
CA LYS A 80 -0.84 -19.29 7.97
C LYS A 80 -1.36 -20.38 8.92
N ASP A 81 -2.68 -20.49 9.02
CA ASP A 81 -3.37 -21.62 9.63
C ASP A 81 -4.14 -22.42 8.56
N GLU A 82 -4.97 -23.33 8.97
CA GLU A 82 -5.77 -24.18 8.06
C GLU A 82 -6.91 -23.42 7.36
N ARG A 83 -7.27 -22.23 7.83
CA ARG A 83 -8.35 -21.43 7.24
C ARG A 83 -7.92 -20.82 5.92
N PRO A 84 -8.77 -20.84 4.89
CA PRO A 84 -8.53 -20.09 3.66
C PRO A 84 -8.34 -18.60 3.96
N VAL A 85 -7.45 -17.94 3.19
CA VAL A 85 -7.16 -16.50 3.38
C VAL A 85 -8.41 -15.63 3.27
N LEU A 86 -9.31 -16.01 2.36
CA LEU A 86 -10.57 -15.27 2.12
C LEU A 86 -11.57 -15.38 3.29
N ASP A 87 -11.43 -16.39 4.13
CA ASP A 87 -12.30 -16.61 5.29
C ASP A 87 -11.77 -15.88 6.55
N ARG A 88 -10.57 -15.30 6.45
CA ARG A 88 -10.00 -14.49 7.52
C ARG A 88 -10.56 -13.08 7.49
N ASP A 89 -10.85 -12.57 8.67
CA ASP A 89 -11.35 -11.22 8.84
C ASP A 89 -10.20 -10.24 9.13
N PHE A 90 -9.73 -9.60 8.10
CA PHE A 90 -8.77 -8.49 8.19
C PHE A 90 -9.47 -7.12 8.09
N ALA A 91 -10.75 -7.10 7.75
CA ALA A 91 -11.50 -5.87 7.57
C ALA A 91 -12.00 -5.29 8.90
N THR A 92 -12.56 -6.13 9.77
CA THR A 92 -13.14 -5.69 11.05
C THR A 92 -12.17 -4.89 11.91
N PRO A 93 -10.89 -5.28 12.12
CA PRO A 93 -9.96 -4.45 12.90
C PRO A 93 -9.79 -3.04 12.35
N ILE A 94 -9.74 -2.88 11.02
CA ILE A 94 -9.63 -1.55 10.39
C ILE A 94 -10.94 -0.77 10.52
N ILE A 95 -12.09 -1.42 10.33
CA ILE A 95 -13.42 -0.82 10.51
C ILE A 95 -13.59 -0.32 11.96
N ASP A 96 -13.20 -1.14 12.95
CA ASP A 96 -13.26 -0.76 14.35
C ASP A 96 -12.34 0.40 14.69
N ALA A 97 -11.16 0.48 14.05
CA ALA A 97 -10.25 1.61 14.20
C ALA A 97 -10.80 2.90 13.56
N LEU A 98 -11.59 2.80 12.50
CA LEU A 98 -12.18 3.93 11.79
C LEU A 98 -13.42 4.50 12.51
N ARG A 99 -14.18 3.65 13.20
CA ARG A 99 -15.43 4.05 13.87
C ARG A 99 -15.26 5.19 14.89
N PRO A 100 -14.30 5.16 15.85
CA PRO A 100 -14.07 6.29 16.75
C PRO A 100 -13.53 7.54 16.06
N LEU A 101 -13.13 7.44 14.80
CA LEU A 101 -12.72 8.55 13.95
C LEU A 101 -13.90 9.17 13.17
N GLY A 102 -15.13 8.68 13.41
CA GLY A 102 -16.34 9.17 12.74
C GLY A 102 -16.57 8.57 11.35
N VAL A 103 -15.94 7.42 11.05
CA VAL A 103 -16.06 6.75 9.75
C VAL A 103 -16.80 5.42 9.90
N GLU A 104 -18.04 5.38 9.43
CA GLU A 104 -18.88 4.19 9.43
C GLU A 104 -18.63 3.34 8.17
N ALA A 105 -17.51 2.63 8.20
CA ALA A 105 -17.09 1.77 7.09
C ALA A 105 -17.75 0.39 7.16
N VAL A 106 -17.94 -0.21 5.99
CA VAL A 106 -18.39 -1.61 5.84
C VAL A 106 -17.47 -2.35 4.88
N SER A 107 -17.36 -3.67 5.02
CA SER A 107 -16.63 -4.52 4.08
C SER A 107 -17.49 -4.81 2.85
N GLY A 108 -16.95 -4.57 1.66
CA GLY A 108 -17.56 -4.96 0.39
C GLY A 108 -17.26 -6.42 0.03
N GLU A 109 -17.83 -6.86 -1.08
CA GLU A 109 -17.71 -8.25 -1.57
C GLU A 109 -16.27 -8.67 -1.91
N ARG A 110 -15.45 -7.71 -2.37
CA ARG A 110 -14.03 -7.93 -2.71
C ARG A 110 -13.10 -7.58 -1.55
N LYS A 111 -13.62 -7.53 -0.33
CA LYS A 111 -12.87 -7.11 0.88
C LYS A 111 -12.37 -5.66 0.86
N GLU A 112 -12.85 -4.83 -0.08
CA GLU A 112 -12.66 -3.39 -0.03
C GLU A 112 -13.46 -2.79 1.13
N LEU A 113 -13.07 -1.61 1.61
CA LEU A 113 -13.87 -0.87 2.59
C LEU A 113 -14.65 0.25 1.90
N LEU A 114 -15.91 0.36 2.27
CA LEU A 114 -16.87 1.28 1.69
C LEU A 114 -17.50 2.16 2.77
N VAL A 115 -17.80 3.42 2.42
CA VAL A 115 -18.68 4.32 3.18
C VAL A 115 -19.72 4.88 2.22
N GLY A 116 -20.99 4.66 2.51
CA GLY A 116 -22.08 5.14 1.64
C GLY A 116 -21.98 4.67 0.19
N GLY A 117 -21.39 3.49 -0.06
CA GLY A 117 -21.15 2.95 -1.40
C GLY A 117 -19.88 3.45 -2.09
N TYR A 118 -19.15 4.39 -1.48
CA TYR A 118 -17.87 4.87 -2.00
C TYR A 118 -16.72 4.08 -1.39
N LYS A 119 -15.75 3.72 -2.21
CA LYS A 119 -14.56 3.00 -1.77
C LYS A 119 -13.59 3.96 -1.08
N ILE A 120 -13.20 3.59 0.14
CA ILE A 120 -12.19 4.28 0.94
C ILE A 120 -10.90 3.46 1.11
N SER A 121 -10.94 2.17 0.75
CA SER A 121 -9.82 1.23 0.86
C SER A 121 -9.88 0.20 -0.25
N GLY A 122 -8.76 -0.01 -0.92
CA GLY A 122 -8.52 -1.19 -1.75
C GLY A 122 -7.66 -2.20 -1.00
N THR A 123 -7.93 -3.50 -1.19
CA THR A 123 -7.20 -4.58 -0.52
C THR A 123 -6.64 -5.59 -1.50
N ALA A 124 -5.58 -6.25 -1.11
CA ALA A 124 -5.01 -7.40 -1.82
C ALA A 124 -4.32 -8.33 -0.81
N SER A 125 -4.08 -9.58 -1.22
CA SER A 125 -3.37 -10.55 -0.39
C SER A 125 -2.31 -11.31 -1.18
N HIS A 126 -1.30 -11.81 -0.44
CA HIS A 126 -0.31 -12.72 -0.95
C HIS A 126 -0.02 -13.80 0.09
N VAL A 127 0.01 -15.06 -0.35
CA VAL A 127 0.32 -16.19 0.50
C VAL A 127 1.73 -16.65 0.20
N ALA A 128 2.61 -16.56 1.19
CA ALA A 128 3.90 -17.19 1.20
C ALA A 128 3.80 -18.61 1.78
N ARG A 129 4.93 -19.28 1.91
CA ARG A 129 4.98 -20.68 2.36
C ARG A 129 4.27 -20.91 3.70
N THR A 130 4.54 -20.07 4.70
CA THR A 130 4.07 -20.20 6.08
C THR A 130 3.28 -19.00 6.57
N ARG A 131 3.24 -17.91 5.82
CA ARG A 131 2.63 -16.66 6.23
C ARG A 131 1.74 -16.06 5.14
N ILE A 132 0.89 -15.15 5.57
CA ILE A 132 -0.03 -14.39 4.72
C ILE A 132 0.27 -12.92 4.88
N LEU A 133 0.40 -12.22 3.77
CA LEU A 133 0.33 -10.78 3.67
C LEU A 133 -1.09 -10.41 3.21
N PHE A 134 -1.80 -9.63 4.01
CA PHE A 134 -3.02 -8.95 3.61
C PHE A 134 -2.80 -7.45 3.78
N HIS A 135 -2.87 -6.69 2.72
CA HIS A 135 -2.63 -5.27 2.77
C HIS A 135 -3.72 -4.47 2.05
N GLY A 136 -3.82 -3.21 2.43
CA GLY A 136 -4.77 -2.29 1.85
C GLY A 136 -4.33 -0.85 2.00
N THR A 137 -5.13 0.02 1.40
CA THR A 137 -4.97 1.47 1.43
C THR A 137 -6.08 2.11 2.26
N LEU A 138 -5.82 3.28 2.81
CA LEU A 138 -6.83 4.19 3.33
C LEU A 138 -6.59 5.54 2.64
N ASP A 139 -7.50 5.91 1.77
CA ASP A 139 -7.41 7.15 0.99
C ASP A 139 -7.83 8.33 1.89
N ARG A 140 -6.88 8.84 2.72
CA ARG A 140 -7.15 9.91 3.70
C ARG A 140 -7.36 11.25 3.01
N ALA A 141 -6.45 11.64 2.14
CA ALA A 141 -6.47 12.91 1.42
C ALA A 141 -5.71 12.80 0.09
N LEU A 142 -5.98 11.75 -0.67
CA LEU A 142 -5.36 11.51 -1.98
C LEU A 142 -5.60 12.72 -2.88
N ARG A 143 -4.54 13.36 -3.35
CA ARG A 143 -4.60 14.59 -4.15
C ARG A 143 -4.57 14.27 -5.63
N GLY A 144 -5.66 14.57 -6.28
CA GLY A 144 -5.75 14.57 -7.74
C GLY A 144 -6.15 13.24 -8.36
N ASP A 145 -6.77 13.35 -9.53
CA ASP A 145 -7.20 12.23 -10.35
C ASP A 145 -6.02 11.70 -11.19
N VAL A 146 -4.96 11.28 -10.50
CA VAL A 146 -3.75 10.72 -11.14
C VAL A 146 -4.06 9.35 -11.73
N SER A 147 -5.17 8.73 -11.31
CA SER A 147 -5.65 7.48 -11.89
C SER A 147 -5.90 7.58 -13.39
N LYS A 148 -6.23 8.77 -13.90
CA LYS A 148 -6.41 9.02 -15.34
C LYS A 148 -5.13 9.41 -16.07
N ARG A 149 -4.09 9.88 -15.36
CA ARG A 149 -2.88 10.45 -15.97
C ARG A 149 -1.69 9.47 -16.01
N GLY A 150 -1.61 8.53 -15.08
CA GLY A 150 -0.51 7.55 -15.02
C GLY A 150 -0.96 6.11 -15.24
N ARG A 151 -2.21 5.87 -15.68
CA ARG A 151 -2.79 4.54 -15.76
C ARG A 151 -3.60 4.36 -17.05
N LYS A 152 -3.21 3.39 -17.87
CA LYS A 152 -4.04 2.87 -18.97
C LYS A 152 -4.84 1.68 -18.42
N VAL A 153 -6.09 1.92 -18.04
CA VAL A 153 -6.85 0.93 -17.26
C VAL A 153 -7.81 0.11 -18.07
N ALA A 154 -7.76 -1.20 -17.82
CA ALA A 154 -8.84 -2.14 -18.08
C ALA A 154 -9.69 -2.49 -16.83
N SER A 155 -9.35 -1.98 -15.63
CA SER A 155 -10.13 -2.25 -14.42
C SER A 155 -11.40 -1.39 -14.34
N VAL A 156 -12.49 -1.99 -13.87
CA VAL A 156 -13.78 -1.30 -13.65
C VAL A 156 -13.57 -0.19 -12.60
N PRO A 157 -13.83 1.08 -12.93
CA PRO A 157 -13.72 2.17 -11.96
C PRO A 157 -14.73 1.95 -10.82
N SER A 158 -14.26 2.10 -9.59
CA SER A 158 -15.12 2.19 -8.42
C SER A 158 -15.19 3.66 -7.98
N PRO A 159 -16.36 4.19 -7.60
CA PRO A 159 -16.43 5.50 -6.98
C PRO A 159 -15.60 5.49 -5.70
N VAL A 160 -14.67 6.45 -5.58
CA VAL A 160 -13.77 6.56 -4.42
C VAL A 160 -14.11 7.80 -3.61
N MET A 161 -13.80 7.77 -2.31
CA MET A 161 -13.95 8.90 -1.41
C MET A 161 -12.70 9.03 -0.54
N ASN A 162 -12.25 10.27 -0.32
CA ASN A 162 -11.23 10.56 0.68
C ASN A 162 -11.86 10.63 2.08
N LEU A 163 -11.21 10.03 3.06
CA LEU A 163 -11.65 10.06 4.46
C LEU A 163 -11.68 11.49 5.02
N ALA A 164 -10.87 12.40 4.49
CA ALA A 164 -10.86 13.80 4.86
C ALA A 164 -12.24 14.48 4.73
N THR A 165 -13.06 14.03 3.77
CA THR A 165 -14.42 14.56 3.60
C THR A 165 -15.34 14.22 4.77
N LEU A 166 -15.01 13.18 5.54
CA LEU A 166 -15.77 12.71 6.71
C LEU A 166 -15.16 13.16 8.03
N THR A 167 -13.82 13.17 8.13
CA THR A 167 -13.09 13.40 9.38
C THR A 167 -12.53 14.82 9.50
N GLY A 168 -12.74 15.65 8.47
CA GLY A 168 -12.25 17.03 8.39
C GLY A 168 -10.92 17.16 7.65
N GLU A 169 -10.80 18.17 6.80
CA GLU A 169 -9.63 18.41 5.94
C GLU A 169 -8.42 18.99 6.71
N GLN A 170 -8.64 19.55 7.89
CA GLN A 170 -7.60 20.20 8.71
C GLN A 170 -6.61 19.18 9.32
N GLU A 171 -7.02 17.93 9.51
CA GLU A 171 -6.17 16.91 10.08
C GLU A 171 -5.16 16.40 9.04
N THR A 172 -3.87 16.34 9.38
CA THR A 172 -2.84 15.79 8.50
C THR A 172 -2.92 14.26 8.42
N THR A 173 -2.37 13.70 7.35
CA THR A 173 -2.32 12.23 7.16
C THR A 173 -1.52 11.56 8.29
N GLU A 174 -0.42 12.19 8.73
CA GLU A 174 0.42 11.71 9.82
C GLU A 174 -0.32 11.72 11.17
N HIS A 175 -1.11 12.77 11.45
CA HIS A 175 -1.90 12.84 12.68
C HIS A 175 -2.99 11.75 12.67
N PHE A 176 -3.68 11.58 11.56
CA PHE A 176 -4.66 10.51 11.39
C PHE A 176 -4.03 9.12 11.55
N LEU A 177 -2.83 8.90 10.97
CA LEU A 177 -2.06 7.68 11.17
C LEU A 177 -1.70 7.47 12.64
N GLY A 178 -1.32 8.51 13.36
CA GLY A 178 -1.06 8.46 14.80
C GLY A 178 -2.26 7.98 15.61
N ARG A 179 -3.48 8.43 15.25
CA ARG A 179 -4.72 7.96 15.88
C ARG A 179 -5.02 6.49 15.59
N LEU A 180 -4.80 6.05 14.35
CA LEU A 180 -4.93 4.64 13.97
C LEU A 180 -3.95 3.76 14.74
N THR A 181 -2.68 4.12 14.80
CA THR A 181 -1.67 3.34 15.53
C THR A 181 -1.97 3.29 17.01
N GLY A 182 -2.35 4.41 17.62
CA GLY A 182 -2.78 4.46 19.02
C GLY A 182 -4.00 3.58 19.33
N PHE A 183 -4.95 3.46 18.39
CA PHE A 183 -6.06 2.52 18.53
C PHE A 183 -5.54 1.07 18.61
N PHE A 184 -4.66 0.66 17.69
CA PHE A 184 -4.19 -0.72 17.62
C PHE A 184 -3.30 -1.12 18.78
N GLU A 185 -2.54 -0.20 19.38
CA GLU A 185 -1.79 -0.43 20.62
C GLU A 185 -2.68 -0.92 21.77
N ASN A 186 -3.93 -0.43 21.80
CA ASN A 186 -4.92 -0.84 22.79
C ASN A 186 -5.80 -2.03 22.34
N TYR A 187 -6.11 -2.11 21.05
CA TYR A 187 -7.03 -3.09 20.48
C TYR A 187 -6.59 -4.53 20.70
N TYR A 188 -5.31 -4.81 20.53
CA TYR A 188 -4.74 -6.14 20.73
C TYR A 188 -4.21 -6.35 22.15
N GLY A 189 -4.18 -5.34 23.01
CA GLY A 189 -3.82 -5.43 24.43
C GLY A 189 -2.36 -5.80 24.74
N THR A 190 -1.69 -6.48 23.82
CA THR A 190 -0.29 -6.93 23.95
C THR A 190 0.58 -6.46 22.79
N ALA A 191 0.09 -5.47 22.03
CA ALA A 191 0.84 -4.94 20.89
C ALA A 191 2.12 -4.22 21.37
N LEU A 192 3.24 -4.59 20.78
CA LEU A 192 4.52 -3.94 21.01
C LEU A 192 4.92 -3.20 19.73
N ARG A 193 5.41 -1.99 19.88
CA ARG A 193 6.10 -1.31 18.77
C ARG A 193 7.38 -2.04 18.45
N LEU A 194 7.54 -2.39 17.18
CA LEU A 194 8.77 -2.98 16.67
C LEU A 194 9.49 -1.97 15.80
N GLU A 195 10.78 -1.81 16.05
CA GLU A 195 11.69 -1.14 15.14
C GLU A 195 12.56 -2.19 14.46
N PRO A 196 12.84 -2.05 13.16
CA PRO A 196 13.80 -2.93 12.49
C PRO A 196 15.16 -2.81 13.15
N GLU A 197 15.87 -3.93 13.26
CA GLU A 197 17.26 -3.91 13.71
C GLU A 197 18.10 -3.04 12.75
N PRO A 198 19.06 -2.25 13.25
CA PRO A 198 19.81 -1.29 12.43
C PRO A 198 20.48 -1.93 11.21
N GLU A 199 21.00 -3.14 11.33
CA GLU A 199 21.63 -3.87 10.23
C GLU A 199 20.61 -4.27 9.15
N THR A 200 19.43 -4.74 9.57
CA THR A 200 18.31 -5.06 8.68
C THR A 200 17.82 -3.82 7.96
N GLU A 201 17.60 -2.73 8.68
CA GLU A 201 17.17 -1.47 8.10
C GLU A 201 18.19 -0.96 7.06
N ALA A 202 19.47 -1.01 7.38
CA ALA A 202 20.53 -0.62 6.47
C ALA A 202 20.59 -1.52 5.22
N ALA A 203 20.40 -2.84 5.37
CA ALA A 203 20.36 -3.78 4.25
C ALA A 203 19.16 -3.52 3.33
N LEU A 204 17.96 -3.31 3.88
CA LEU A 204 16.76 -2.98 3.14
C LEU A 204 16.90 -1.64 2.40
N LYS A 205 17.49 -0.62 3.04
CA LYS A 205 17.75 0.68 2.40
C LYS A 205 18.74 0.57 1.24
N ARG A 206 19.83 -0.18 1.38
CA ARG A 206 20.77 -0.44 0.28
C ARG A 206 20.06 -1.11 -0.89
N ARG A 207 19.30 -2.16 -0.62
CA ARG A 207 18.57 -2.90 -1.66
C ARG A 207 17.51 -2.03 -2.34
N ALA A 208 16.82 -1.18 -1.59
CA ALA A 208 15.84 -0.24 -2.16
C ALA A 208 16.50 0.77 -3.10
N ASN A 209 17.68 1.28 -2.76
CA ASN A 209 18.42 2.21 -3.60
C ASN A 209 18.92 1.55 -4.90
N GLU A 210 19.42 0.32 -4.84
CA GLU A 210 19.80 -0.46 -6.02
C GLU A 210 18.64 -0.66 -6.98
N LEU A 211 17.48 -1.09 -6.47
CA LEU A 211 16.29 -1.33 -7.28
C LEU A 211 15.72 -0.05 -7.88
N SER A 212 15.73 1.04 -7.14
CA SER A 212 15.28 2.36 -7.64
C SER A 212 16.22 2.88 -8.73
N GLY A 213 17.53 2.67 -8.61
CA GLY A 213 18.51 3.02 -9.64
C GLY A 213 18.29 2.22 -10.92
N GLN A 214 18.15 0.90 -10.82
CA GLN A 214 17.89 0.02 -11.98
C GLN A 214 16.58 0.34 -12.70
N ALA A 215 15.52 0.68 -11.96
CA ALA A 215 14.24 1.07 -12.53
C ALA A 215 14.36 2.39 -13.32
N SER A 216 15.12 3.35 -12.83
CA SER A 216 15.36 4.62 -13.51
C SER A 216 16.16 4.44 -14.81
N GLU A 217 17.16 3.55 -14.82
CA GLU A 217 17.96 3.25 -16.01
C GLU A 217 17.12 2.50 -17.07
N SER A 218 16.27 1.58 -16.69
CA SER A 218 15.43 0.79 -17.61
C SER A 218 14.30 1.60 -18.25
N LEU A 219 13.92 2.74 -17.68
CA LEU A 219 12.90 3.65 -18.19
C LEU A 219 13.47 4.77 -19.08
N GLN A 220 14.80 4.94 -19.12
CA GLN A 220 15.42 5.92 -20.04
C GLN A 220 15.35 5.42 -21.48
N PRO A 221 14.99 6.28 -22.45
CA PRO A 221 15.07 5.92 -23.85
C PRO A 221 16.53 5.58 -24.22
N PRO A 222 16.78 4.62 -25.14
CA PRO A 222 18.12 4.32 -25.58
C PRO A 222 18.78 5.61 -26.11
N VAL A 223 19.99 5.88 -25.65
CA VAL A 223 20.77 7.03 -26.12
C VAL A 223 20.90 6.91 -27.62
N SER A 224 20.39 7.88 -28.37
CA SER A 224 20.45 7.87 -29.83
C SER A 224 21.92 7.88 -30.26
N GLU A 225 22.31 6.99 -31.16
CA GLU A 225 23.66 6.92 -31.75
C GLU A 225 24.06 8.19 -32.52
N ALA A 226 23.25 9.24 -32.49
CA ALA A 226 23.46 10.49 -33.25
C ALA A 226 24.37 11.51 -32.53
N GLU A 227 24.88 11.21 -31.33
CA GLU A 227 25.80 12.10 -30.59
C GLU A 227 27.22 11.49 -30.39
N ARG A 228 27.66 10.65 -31.30
CA ARG A 228 29.06 10.21 -31.36
C ARG A 228 29.80 10.77 -32.55
#